data_bf475e3cafc31209cdf280acaa6f0c60
#
_entry.id   bf475e3cafc31209cdf280acaa6f0c60
#
_cell.length_a   1.000
_cell.length_b   1.000
_cell.length_c   1.000
_cell.angle_alpha   90.00
_cell.angle_beta   90.00
_cell.angle_gamma   90.00
#
_symmetry.space_group_name_H-M   'P 1'
#
loop_
_entity.id
_entity.type
_entity.pdbx_description
1 polymer ?
#
loop_
_entity_poly.entity_id
_entity_poly.type
_entity_poly.pdbx_seq_one_letter_code
_entity_poly.pdbx_strand_id
1 'polypeptide(L)'
;RAEEAHNLGVDHLPSCAITLGISTLLSAQNIYLLAWGDDRAEIIRKAVEEKVNDTVAASFLQTHQNATVYIDLSAASYLTRIQRPWLVTNCEWNDKLIRSAIVWLCQRLQKPILKLTNKDYIENGLSELVALFGSAYNVNIKIFNDLQHTITGWPGGKPDADDTYRPERANPYPKRVV
;
A
#
# COMPACT_ATOMS: atom_id res chain seq x y z
N ARG A 1 -17.95 -19.81 -1.63
CA ARG A 1 -18.44 -21.23 -1.54
C ARG A 1 -18.54 -21.89 -2.91
N ALA A 2 -19.21 -21.27 -3.95
CA ALA A 2 -19.27 -21.84 -5.30
C ALA A 2 -17.89 -21.92 -5.96
N GLU A 3 -17.07 -20.89 -5.81
CA GLU A 3 -15.69 -20.82 -6.29
C GLU A 3 -14.78 -21.86 -5.62
N GLU A 4 -14.93 -22.05 -4.31
CA GLU A 4 -14.19 -23.09 -3.56
C GLU A 4 -14.57 -24.50 -4.03
N ALA A 5 -15.87 -24.77 -4.32
CA ALA A 5 -16.31 -26.04 -4.86
C ALA A 5 -15.72 -26.27 -6.26
N HIS A 6 -15.70 -25.23 -7.11
CA HIS A 6 -15.08 -25.28 -8.44
C HIS A 6 -13.58 -25.59 -8.36
N ASN A 7 -12.85 -24.93 -7.46
CA ASN A 7 -11.41 -25.16 -7.27
C ASN A 7 -11.08 -26.56 -6.75
N LEU A 8 -12.01 -27.19 -6.04
CA LEU A 8 -11.90 -28.57 -5.57
C LEU A 8 -12.40 -29.60 -6.61
N GLY A 9 -12.97 -29.16 -7.73
CA GLY A 9 -13.52 -30.02 -8.75
C GLY A 9 -14.74 -30.85 -8.31
N VAL A 10 -15.53 -30.28 -7.35
CA VAL A 10 -16.72 -30.95 -6.80
C VAL A 10 -17.97 -30.10 -7.02
N ASP A 11 -19.13 -30.72 -7.17
CA ASP A 11 -20.40 -30.00 -7.39
C ASP A 11 -20.89 -29.28 -6.14
N HIS A 12 -20.52 -29.80 -4.95
CA HIS A 12 -20.88 -29.20 -3.66
C HIS A 12 -19.72 -29.25 -2.69
N LEU A 13 -19.57 -28.20 -1.87
CA LEU A 13 -18.59 -28.20 -0.79
C LEU A 13 -18.93 -29.30 0.24
N PRO A 14 -17.97 -30.13 0.64
CA PRO A 14 -18.15 -31.10 1.72
C PRO A 14 -18.50 -30.37 3.01
N SER A 15 -19.40 -30.95 3.80
CA SER A 15 -19.80 -30.42 5.11
C SER A 15 -18.71 -30.55 6.16
N CYS A 16 -17.77 -31.48 5.97
CA CYS A 16 -16.66 -31.76 6.89
C CYS A 16 -15.37 -31.95 6.11
N ALA A 17 -14.25 -31.55 6.73
CA ALA A 17 -12.91 -31.81 6.21
C ALA A 17 -12.01 -32.32 7.34
N ILE A 18 -11.03 -33.15 6.97
CA ILE A 18 -9.97 -33.59 7.86
C ILE A 18 -8.75 -32.71 7.60
N THR A 19 -8.20 -32.12 8.65
CA THR A 19 -7.00 -31.29 8.56
C THR A 19 -6.06 -31.59 9.72
N LEU A 20 -4.77 -31.29 9.53
CA LEU A 20 -3.80 -31.29 10.63
C LEU A 20 -4.03 -30.08 11.53
N GLY A 21 -4.00 -30.28 12.85
CA GLY A 21 -4.06 -29.20 13.81
C GLY A 21 -2.82 -28.29 13.71
N ILE A 22 -3.00 -27.02 14.03
CA ILE A 22 -1.91 -26.03 13.94
C ILE A 22 -0.71 -26.40 14.81
N SER A 23 -0.94 -26.98 16.00
CA SER A 23 0.14 -27.45 16.88
C SER A 23 0.99 -28.56 16.24
N THR A 24 0.35 -29.45 15.48
CA THR A 24 1.05 -30.51 14.72
C THR A 24 1.89 -29.90 13.60
N LEU A 25 1.36 -28.90 12.90
CA LEU A 25 2.11 -28.19 11.85
C LEU A 25 3.32 -27.45 12.46
N LEU A 26 3.15 -26.80 13.59
CA LEU A 26 4.22 -26.06 14.27
C LEU A 26 5.30 -26.97 14.88
N SER A 27 5.07 -28.27 15.00
CA SER A 27 6.11 -29.22 15.44
C SER A 27 7.10 -29.62 14.35
N ALA A 28 6.88 -29.21 13.09
CA ALA A 28 7.79 -29.44 12.00
C ALA A 28 9.09 -28.66 12.17
N GLN A 29 10.21 -29.18 11.65
CA GLN A 29 11.49 -28.46 11.70
C GLN A 29 11.53 -27.24 10.79
N ASN A 30 10.89 -27.32 9.62
CA ASN A 30 10.80 -26.25 8.65
C ASN A 30 9.36 -26.16 8.14
N ILE A 31 8.87 -24.95 7.99
CA ILE A 31 7.53 -24.70 7.44
C ILE A 31 7.65 -23.76 6.24
N TYR A 32 7.01 -24.12 5.14
CA TYR A 32 6.94 -23.29 3.94
C TYR A 32 5.49 -22.95 3.66
N LEU A 33 5.15 -21.66 3.73
CA LEU A 33 3.86 -21.13 3.32
C LEU A 33 3.99 -20.60 1.90
N LEU A 34 3.18 -21.11 0.98
CA LEU A 34 3.14 -20.64 -0.40
C LEU A 34 1.78 -19.99 -0.67
N ALA A 35 1.81 -18.78 -1.24
CA ALA A 35 0.58 -18.08 -1.63
C ALA A 35 0.83 -17.16 -2.83
N TRP A 36 -0.14 -17.09 -3.73
CA TRP A 36 -0.13 -16.21 -4.91
C TRP A 36 -1.52 -15.73 -5.24
N GLY A 37 -1.58 -14.61 -5.98
CA GLY A 37 -2.82 -13.93 -6.36
C GLY A 37 -3.23 -12.86 -5.37
N ASP A 38 -3.96 -11.86 -5.89
CA ASP A 38 -4.40 -10.68 -5.15
C ASP A 38 -5.49 -10.99 -4.12
N ASP A 39 -6.29 -12.03 -4.35
CA ASP A 39 -7.29 -12.55 -3.41
C ASP A 39 -6.67 -13.03 -2.08
N ARG A 40 -5.36 -13.31 -2.06
CA ARG A 40 -4.61 -13.70 -0.86
C ARG A 40 -3.96 -12.52 -0.14
N ALA A 41 -3.92 -11.34 -0.74
CA ALA A 41 -3.15 -10.21 -0.22
C ALA A 41 -3.56 -9.79 1.21
N GLU A 42 -4.86 -9.73 1.48
CA GLU A 42 -5.36 -9.34 2.80
C GLU A 42 -5.03 -10.40 3.87
N ILE A 43 -5.23 -11.68 3.57
CA ILE A 43 -4.96 -12.74 4.53
C ILE A 43 -3.46 -12.90 4.80
N ILE A 44 -2.61 -12.71 3.80
CA ILE A 44 -1.15 -12.70 3.94
C ILE A 44 -0.72 -11.55 4.83
N ARG A 45 -1.23 -10.33 4.61
CA ARG A 45 -0.93 -9.20 5.48
C ARG A 45 -1.30 -9.49 6.94
N LYS A 46 -2.51 -10.02 7.17
CA LYS A 46 -2.95 -10.41 8.52
C LYS A 46 -2.07 -11.50 9.12
N ALA A 47 -1.67 -12.49 8.34
CA ALA A 47 -0.84 -13.59 8.82
C ALA A 47 0.59 -13.17 9.18
N VAL A 48 1.16 -12.17 8.49
CA VAL A 48 2.58 -11.80 8.64
C VAL A 48 2.76 -10.55 9.52
N GLU A 49 1.86 -9.58 9.46
CA GLU A 49 2.03 -8.26 10.08
C GLU A 49 1.12 -8.00 11.29
N GLU A 50 -0.01 -8.72 11.41
CA GLU A 50 -0.91 -8.55 12.54
C GLU A 50 -0.55 -9.48 13.70
N LYS A 51 -1.15 -9.22 14.87
CA LYS A 51 -0.97 -10.09 16.05
C LYS A 51 -1.48 -11.49 15.76
N VAL A 52 -0.77 -12.48 16.29
CA VAL A 52 -1.19 -13.88 16.26
C VAL A 52 -2.58 -14.03 16.87
N ASN A 53 -3.50 -14.66 16.12
CA ASN A 53 -4.87 -14.90 16.56
C ASN A 53 -5.47 -16.14 15.88
N ASP A 54 -6.52 -16.69 16.51
CA ASP A 54 -7.17 -17.93 16.05
C ASP A 54 -8.00 -17.77 14.76
N THR A 55 -8.37 -16.54 14.41
CA THR A 55 -9.14 -16.29 13.19
C THR A 55 -8.29 -16.38 11.93
N VAL A 56 -6.98 -16.21 12.09
CA VAL A 56 -5.98 -16.34 11.03
C VAL A 56 -4.95 -17.38 11.44
N ALA A 57 -5.26 -18.66 11.23
CA ALA A 57 -4.40 -19.76 11.65
C ALA A 57 -2.95 -19.63 11.15
N ALA A 58 -2.73 -19.07 9.94
CA ALA A 58 -1.39 -18.82 9.41
C ALA A 58 -0.59 -17.80 10.25
N SER A 59 -1.22 -16.98 11.08
CA SER A 59 -0.51 -16.05 11.97
C SER A 59 0.37 -16.75 13.00
N PHE A 60 0.05 -17.98 13.39
CA PHE A 60 0.88 -18.78 14.29
C PHE A 60 2.27 -19.10 13.74
N LEU A 61 2.46 -19.01 12.40
CA LEU A 61 3.78 -19.17 11.79
C LEU A 61 4.79 -18.12 12.27
N GLN A 62 4.32 -16.96 12.75
CA GLN A 62 5.19 -15.94 13.36
C GLN A 62 5.90 -16.46 14.64
N THR A 63 5.36 -17.48 15.28
CA THR A 63 5.96 -18.09 16.48
C THR A 63 6.97 -19.18 16.15
N HIS A 64 7.05 -19.60 14.89
CA HIS A 64 7.92 -20.68 14.45
C HIS A 64 9.30 -20.17 14.02
N GLN A 65 10.37 -20.81 14.49
CA GLN A 65 11.76 -20.37 14.23
C GLN A 65 12.18 -20.45 12.76
N ASN A 66 11.68 -21.47 12.03
CA ASN A 66 12.07 -21.77 10.66
C ASN A 66 10.84 -21.77 9.73
N ALA A 67 10.02 -20.73 9.80
CA ALA A 67 8.93 -20.53 8.86
C ALA A 67 9.38 -19.58 7.72
N THR A 68 9.15 -19.98 6.48
CA THR A 68 9.44 -19.18 5.29
C THR A 68 8.18 -18.99 4.48
N VAL A 69 7.91 -17.75 4.07
CA VAL A 69 6.74 -17.40 3.26
C VAL A 69 7.19 -17.07 1.85
N TYR A 70 6.72 -17.83 0.86
CA TYR A 70 6.93 -17.60 -0.56
C TYR A 70 5.65 -17.03 -1.18
N ILE A 71 5.71 -15.80 -1.64
CA ILE A 71 4.56 -15.10 -2.21
C ILE A 71 4.96 -14.34 -3.48
N ASP A 72 4.02 -14.18 -4.40
CA ASP A 72 4.18 -13.30 -5.55
C ASP A 72 3.87 -11.82 -5.16
N LEU A 73 4.13 -10.91 -6.10
CA LEU A 73 3.88 -9.47 -5.88
C LEU A 73 2.40 -9.16 -5.66
N SER A 74 1.50 -9.93 -6.26
CA SER A 74 0.05 -9.75 -6.10
C SER A 74 -0.38 -10.11 -4.68
N ALA A 75 0.03 -11.27 -4.18
CA ALA A 75 -0.23 -11.66 -2.78
C ALA A 75 0.48 -10.76 -1.75
N ALA A 76 1.63 -10.16 -2.14
CA ALA A 76 2.36 -9.22 -1.28
C ALA A 76 1.81 -7.79 -1.31
N SER A 77 0.86 -7.47 -2.18
CA SER A 77 0.45 -6.10 -2.50
C SER A 77 -0.03 -5.27 -1.28
N TYR A 78 -0.54 -5.91 -0.24
CA TYR A 78 -1.00 -5.24 0.99
C TYR A 78 0.04 -5.19 2.10
N LEU A 79 1.20 -5.81 1.93
CA LEU A 79 2.27 -5.73 2.92
C LEU A 79 2.81 -4.29 3.04
N THR A 80 3.10 -3.88 4.26
CA THR A 80 3.66 -2.55 4.55
C THR A 80 4.94 -2.29 3.77
N ARG A 81 5.79 -3.30 3.60
CA ARG A 81 7.01 -3.22 2.82
C ARG A 81 6.77 -2.87 1.34
N ILE A 82 5.63 -3.27 0.78
CA ILE A 82 5.26 -2.98 -0.61
C ILE A 82 4.51 -1.66 -0.72
N GLN A 83 3.54 -1.41 0.16
CA GLN A 83 2.72 -0.20 0.09
C GLN A 83 3.41 1.05 0.62
N ARG A 84 4.22 0.89 1.66
CA ARG A 84 4.84 1.98 2.42
C ARG A 84 6.27 1.61 2.80
N PRO A 85 7.16 1.35 1.82
CA PRO A 85 8.51 0.86 2.07
C PRO A 85 9.30 1.77 3.01
N TRP A 86 9.07 3.07 2.96
CA TRP A 86 9.72 4.07 3.83
C TRP A 86 9.50 3.87 5.34
N LEU A 87 8.49 3.06 5.72
CA LEU A 87 8.24 2.75 7.14
C LEU A 87 9.08 1.57 7.67
N VAL A 88 9.65 0.76 6.79
CA VAL A 88 10.32 -0.51 7.14
C VAL A 88 11.75 -0.61 6.63
N THR A 89 12.09 0.07 5.55
CA THR A 89 13.44 0.01 4.93
C THR A 89 13.81 1.36 4.34
N ASN A 90 15.12 1.56 4.14
CA ASN A 90 15.59 2.62 3.25
C ASN A 90 15.09 2.32 1.84
N CYS A 91 14.55 3.31 1.16
CA CYS A 91 13.98 3.18 -0.18
C CYS A 91 14.58 4.22 -1.12
N GLU A 92 14.66 3.87 -2.41
CA GLU A 92 15.02 4.84 -3.43
C GLU A 92 13.78 5.69 -3.78
N TRP A 93 13.87 6.99 -3.52
CA TRP A 93 12.80 7.93 -3.73
C TRP A 93 12.63 8.25 -5.23
N ASN A 94 11.48 7.85 -5.78
CA ASN A 94 11.02 8.28 -7.09
C ASN A 94 9.73 9.08 -6.95
N ASP A 95 9.33 9.81 -8.00
CA ASP A 95 8.15 10.70 -7.96
C ASP A 95 6.86 9.99 -7.56
N LYS A 96 6.67 8.73 -7.98
CA LYS A 96 5.51 7.92 -7.61
C LYS A 96 5.51 7.61 -6.11
N LEU A 97 6.67 7.22 -5.57
CA LEU A 97 6.80 6.87 -4.16
C LEU A 97 6.66 8.11 -3.26
N ILE A 98 7.27 9.24 -3.66
CA ILE A 98 7.13 10.51 -2.96
C ILE A 98 5.65 10.92 -2.90
N ARG A 99 4.96 10.88 -4.04
CA ARG A 99 3.52 11.19 -4.10
C ARG A 99 2.71 10.29 -3.16
N SER A 100 2.94 8.97 -3.19
CA SER A 100 2.26 8.02 -2.31
C SER A 100 2.52 8.31 -0.84
N ALA A 101 3.75 8.63 -0.46
CA ALA A 101 4.12 8.96 0.92
C ALA A 101 3.43 10.23 1.41
N ILE A 102 3.36 11.28 0.57
CA ILE A 102 2.72 12.53 0.95
C ILE A 102 1.20 12.39 1.07
N VAL A 103 0.57 11.69 0.12
CA VAL A 103 -0.87 11.41 0.20
C VAL A 103 -1.19 10.60 1.46
N TRP A 104 -0.40 9.57 1.77
CA TRP A 104 -0.53 8.81 3.00
C TRP A 104 -0.36 9.69 4.25
N LEU A 105 0.64 10.60 4.27
CA LEU A 105 0.87 11.51 5.38
C LEU A 105 -0.33 12.47 5.60
N CYS A 106 -0.88 13.00 4.51
CA CYS A 106 -2.08 13.84 4.55
C CYS A 106 -3.28 13.10 5.15
N GLN A 107 -3.51 11.87 4.71
CA GLN A 107 -4.60 11.03 5.20
C GLN A 107 -4.40 10.67 6.67
N ARG A 108 -3.18 10.32 7.07
CA ARG A 108 -2.85 9.96 8.45
C ARG A 108 -3.07 11.12 9.42
N LEU A 109 -2.65 12.33 9.03
CA LEU A 109 -2.72 13.53 9.87
C LEU A 109 -4.01 14.34 9.67
N GLN A 110 -4.84 13.97 8.68
CA GLN A 110 -6.02 14.73 8.26
C GLN A 110 -5.67 16.20 7.96
N LYS A 111 -4.50 16.42 7.35
CA LYS A 111 -4.00 17.74 6.98
C LYS A 111 -3.89 17.88 5.47
N PRO A 112 -4.25 19.02 4.88
CA PRO A 112 -3.99 19.27 3.45
C PRO A 112 -2.47 19.40 3.19
N ILE A 113 -2.03 19.05 1.99
CA ILE A 113 -0.61 18.99 1.58
C ILE A 113 0.15 20.26 1.97
N LEU A 114 -0.40 21.44 1.62
CA LEU A 114 0.27 22.72 1.86
C LEU A 114 0.40 23.12 3.35
N LYS A 115 -0.27 22.40 4.24
CA LYS A 115 -0.17 22.60 5.70
C LYS A 115 0.74 21.62 6.42
N LEU A 116 1.38 20.69 5.68
CA LEU A 116 2.36 19.79 6.26
C LEU A 116 3.64 20.55 6.60
N THR A 117 4.18 20.30 7.77
CA THR A 117 5.37 20.94 8.32
C THR A 117 6.55 19.98 8.37
N ASN A 118 7.78 20.49 8.52
CA ASN A 118 8.97 19.64 8.71
C ASN A 118 8.79 18.65 9.87
N LYS A 119 8.13 19.07 10.95
CA LYS A 119 7.84 18.22 12.10
C LYS A 119 6.95 17.03 11.72
N ASP A 120 5.91 17.27 10.93
CA ASP A 120 5.01 16.20 10.47
C ASP A 120 5.77 15.13 9.68
N TYR A 121 6.73 15.52 8.84
CA TYR A 121 7.57 14.59 8.08
C TYR A 121 8.50 13.77 8.98
N ILE A 122 9.21 14.45 9.90
CA ILE A 122 10.20 13.81 10.78
C ILE A 122 9.52 12.79 11.70
N GLU A 123 8.40 13.16 12.33
CA GLU A 123 7.65 12.30 13.26
C GLU A 123 7.01 11.07 12.56
N ASN A 124 6.87 11.11 11.23
CA ASN A 124 6.28 10.03 10.46
C ASN A 124 7.28 9.27 9.56
N GLY A 125 8.59 9.37 9.83
CA GLY A 125 9.62 8.59 9.15
C GLY A 125 9.97 9.08 7.74
N LEU A 126 9.65 10.32 7.41
CA LEU A 126 9.90 10.95 6.11
C LEU A 126 10.99 12.03 6.16
N SER A 127 11.88 11.94 7.15
CA SER A 127 12.98 12.90 7.32
C SER A 127 13.91 12.98 6.10
N GLU A 128 14.09 11.87 5.39
CA GLU A 128 14.88 11.82 4.16
C GLU A 128 14.33 12.74 3.07
N LEU A 129 13.01 12.86 2.94
CA LEU A 129 12.40 13.78 1.97
C LEU A 129 12.68 15.23 2.32
N VAL A 130 12.66 15.57 3.60
CA VAL A 130 13.00 16.93 4.04
C VAL A 130 14.47 17.23 3.75
N ALA A 131 15.37 16.25 3.97
CA ALA A 131 16.79 16.40 3.64
C ALA A 131 17.02 16.53 2.12
N LEU A 132 16.33 15.71 1.31
CA LEU A 132 16.46 15.71 -0.15
C LEU A 132 16.00 17.02 -0.79
N PHE A 133 14.89 17.59 -0.32
CA PHE A 133 14.28 18.80 -0.87
C PHE A 133 14.60 20.08 -0.09
N GLY A 134 15.32 19.98 1.02
CA GLY A 134 15.69 21.09 1.90
C GLY A 134 14.58 21.54 2.85
N SER A 135 13.32 21.30 2.55
CA SER A 135 12.19 21.62 3.43
C SER A 135 10.92 20.87 3.03
N ALA A 136 10.00 20.70 4.00
CA ALA A 136 8.64 20.20 3.74
C ALA A 136 7.88 21.08 2.74
N TYR A 137 8.08 22.39 2.80
CA TYR A 137 7.44 23.33 1.88
C TYR A 137 7.77 23.00 0.41
N ASN A 138 9.03 22.74 0.11
CA ASN A 138 9.45 22.41 -1.26
C ASN A 138 8.84 21.10 -1.74
N VAL A 139 8.78 20.08 -0.88
CA VAL A 139 8.10 18.81 -1.19
C VAL A 139 6.61 19.05 -1.44
N ASN A 140 5.97 19.81 -0.56
CA ASN A 140 4.53 20.10 -0.64
C ASN A 140 4.18 20.80 -1.96
N ILE A 141 4.93 21.82 -2.35
CA ILE A 141 4.69 22.57 -3.60
C ILE A 141 4.92 21.67 -4.81
N LYS A 142 6.01 20.88 -4.83
CA LYS A 142 6.26 19.94 -5.93
C LYS A 142 5.07 18.99 -6.12
N ILE A 143 4.67 18.30 -5.05
CA ILE A 143 3.58 17.31 -5.14
C ILE A 143 2.22 17.97 -5.42
N PHE A 144 1.95 19.13 -4.85
CA PHE A 144 0.73 19.87 -5.15
C PHE A 144 0.63 20.22 -6.63
N ASN A 145 1.70 20.72 -7.24
CA ASN A 145 1.74 21.05 -8.66
C ASN A 145 1.59 19.78 -9.53
N ASP A 146 2.27 18.69 -9.18
CA ASP A 146 2.17 17.40 -9.88
C ASP A 146 0.74 16.85 -9.85
N LEU A 147 0.07 16.92 -8.71
CA LEU A 147 -1.32 16.48 -8.55
C LEU A 147 -2.28 17.41 -9.29
N GLN A 148 -2.10 18.71 -9.20
CA GLN A 148 -2.90 19.70 -9.93
C GLN A 148 -2.80 19.45 -11.43
N HIS A 149 -1.59 19.29 -11.95
CA HIS A 149 -1.37 18.96 -13.35
C HIS A 149 -2.06 17.64 -13.76
N THR A 150 -1.99 16.61 -12.92
CA THR A 150 -2.62 15.31 -13.19
C THR A 150 -4.15 15.41 -13.21
N ILE A 151 -4.74 16.19 -12.29
CA ILE A 151 -6.20 16.31 -12.14
C ILE A 151 -6.80 17.26 -13.19
N THR A 152 -6.17 18.39 -13.44
CA THR A 152 -6.72 19.46 -14.28
C THR A 152 -6.22 19.43 -15.73
N GLY A 153 -5.16 18.65 -16.03
CA GLY A 153 -4.43 18.72 -17.27
C GLY A 153 -3.69 20.05 -17.49
N TRP A 154 -3.70 20.89 -16.45
CA TRP A 154 -3.03 22.18 -16.47
C TRP A 154 -1.52 21.98 -16.26
N PRO A 155 -0.67 22.50 -17.14
CA PRO A 155 0.78 22.26 -17.09
C PRO A 155 1.49 22.91 -15.89
N GLY A 156 0.77 23.51 -14.95
CA GLY A 156 1.36 24.09 -13.73
C GLY A 156 2.43 25.11 -14.04
N GLY A 157 2.22 25.99 -15.00
CA GLY A 157 3.20 26.94 -15.47
C GLY A 157 2.68 28.38 -15.42
N LYS A 158 3.55 29.32 -15.74
CA LYS A 158 3.15 30.72 -15.92
C LYS A 158 1.95 30.77 -16.86
N PRO A 159 0.91 31.58 -16.54
CA PRO A 159 -0.17 31.81 -17.49
C PRO A 159 0.45 32.26 -18.80
N ASP A 160 -0.01 31.69 -19.91
CA ASP A 160 0.37 32.16 -21.24
C ASP A 160 0.10 33.66 -21.31
N ALA A 161 0.93 34.37 -22.03
CA ALA A 161 0.82 35.84 -22.17
C ALA A 161 -0.57 36.32 -22.66
N ASP A 162 -1.36 35.40 -23.20
CA ASP A 162 -2.78 35.55 -23.55
C ASP A 162 -3.67 35.01 -22.42
N ASP A 163 -3.65 35.59 -21.26
CA ASP A 163 -4.41 35.20 -20.08
C ASP A 163 -5.95 35.30 -20.27
N THR A 164 -6.42 34.82 -21.40
CA THR A 164 -7.83 34.67 -21.71
C THR A 164 -8.27 33.28 -21.21
N TYR A 165 -9.11 33.27 -20.19
CA TYR A 165 -9.83 32.08 -19.78
C TYR A 165 -10.47 31.41 -21.01
N ARG A 166 -9.97 30.25 -21.39
CA ARG A 166 -10.54 29.40 -22.43
C ARG A 166 -11.24 28.22 -21.76
N PRO A 167 -12.59 28.26 -21.65
CA PRO A 167 -13.36 27.18 -21.03
C PRO A 167 -13.14 25.82 -21.66
N GLU A 168 -12.71 25.79 -22.92
CA GLU A 168 -12.38 24.56 -23.65
C GLU A 168 -11.07 23.90 -23.17
N ARG A 169 -10.17 24.66 -22.53
CA ARG A 169 -8.93 24.17 -21.90
C ARG A 169 -9.09 23.86 -20.42
N ALA A 170 -10.12 24.36 -19.78
CA ALA A 170 -10.51 23.93 -18.48
C ALA A 170 -11.04 22.50 -18.63
N ASN A 171 -10.17 21.52 -18.46
CA ASN A 171 -10.63 20.14 -18.36
C ASN A 171 -11.58 20.09 -17.16
N PRO A 172 -12.91 20.11 -17.37
CA PRO A 172 -13.80 19.85 -16.28
C PRO A 172 -13.44 18.42 -15.86
N TYR A 173 -13.00 18.26 -14.65
CA TYR A 173 -12.70 17.02 -13.94
C TYR A 173 -12.98 15.75 -14.77
N PRO A 174 -12.02 14.85 -14.93
CA PRO A 174 -12.31 13.60 -15.61
C PRO A 174 -13.60 13.05 -15.05
N LYS A 175 -14.57 12.78 -15.92
CA LYS A 175 -15.97 12.41 -15.58
C LYS A 175 -16.11 11.21 -14.65
N ARG A 176 -15.00 10.64 -14.18
CA ARG A 176 -14.92 9.58 -13.16
C ARG A 176 -13.59 9.66 -12.43
N VAL A 177 -13.60 10.17 -11.22
CA VAL A 177 -12.72 9.72 -10.17
C VAL A 177 -13.54 8.72 -9.38
N VAL A 178 -13.33 7.43 -9.63
CA VAL A 178 -13.81 6.34 -8.80
C VAL A 178 -12.65 5.93 -7.92
#